data_ce6183aecb0d7e834c4bfb0bd37f5077
#
_entry.id   ce6183aecb0d7e834c4bfb0bd37f5077
#
_cell.length_a   1.000
_cell.length_b   1.000
_cell.length_c   1.000
_cell.angle_alpha   90.00
_cell.angle_beta   90.00
_cell.angle_gamma   90.00
#
_symmetry.space_group_name_H-M   'P 1'
#
loop_
_entity.id
_entity.type
_entity.pdbx_description
1 polymer ?
#
loop_
_entity_poly.entity_id
_entity_poly.type
_entity_poly.pdbx_seq_one_letter_code
_entity_poly.pdbx_strand_id
1 'polypeptide(L)'
;KEFRVDYWFLGRYLNTLKQTLGYNFPLFALTATAVWNPKGGNDMIFETIRSLQMEPCVLYVGTVKRRNIGFDIRQMEMEDGETYDKAKQRVVAARVEDFLDGHKTLLYYPFAGGIDMRLKTWVKPADWRLVASYYGKKDKEQKAAIVQEFKDGTKKLIVATKAFGMGVDISDIDRVYHVAPSSTFVDYIQEIGRAARDTEIQGIAATDYHERDFYYMKRLHQTGNIAQEQLVLILRKLMEVYRMKGEKPEIMVSLSDFEFVVKLPRTKNKLEYEAELGQLIKTALLWLEDDLMQRYGKYLLEISPKNLLTEGYVQDKTGDVFAREFRNYLTKVEGEDGVYIARLEELWEERFPEFGYK
;
A
#
# COMPACT_ATOMS: atom_id res chain seq x y z
N LYS A 1 0.84 -0.71 8.46
CA LYS A 1 2.27 -0.39 8.33
C LYS A 1 2.83 -0.84 6.97
N GLU A 2 2.52 -2.03 6.49
CA GLU A 2 2.96 -2.56 5.18
C GLU A 2 2.57 -1.65 3.99
N PHE A 3 1.44 -0.94 4.10
CA PHE A 3 0.96 -0.04 3.05
C PHE A 3 1.69 1.31 3.02
N ARG A 4 2.14 1.81 4.19
CA ARG A 4 2.90 3.07 4.34
C ARG A 4 4.03 2.87 5.31
N VAL A 5 5.19 2.66 4.78
CA VAL A 5 6.44 2.42 5.53
C VAL A 5 6.77 3.61 6.44
N ASP A 6 6.35 4.82 6.05
CA ASP A 6 6.57 6.04 6.82
C ASP A 6 5.94 6.02 8.23
N TYR A 7 4.91 5.18 8.45
CA TYR A 7 4.36 4.99 9.79
C TYR A 7 5.34 4.37 10.81
N TRP A 8 6.40 3.70 10.35
CA TRP A 8 7.46 3.19 11.23
C TRP A 8 8.24 4.31 11.89
N PHE A 9 8.41 5.44 11.19
CA PHE A 9 9.12 6.60 11.69
C PHE A 9 8.25 7.57 12.48
N LEU A 10 6.93 7.44 12.37
CA LEU A 10 5.99 8.41 12.93
C LEU A 10 6.15 8.56 14.44
N GLY A 11 6.26 7.45 15.18
CA GLY A 11 6.43 7.50 16.64
C GLY A 11 7.72 8.21 17.04
N ARG A 12 8.83 7.87 16.39
CA ARG A 12 10.13 8.51 16.61
C ARG A 12 10.09 10.00 16.28
N TYR A 13 9.54 10.35 15.12
CA TYR A 13 9.37 11.73 14.68
C TYR A 13 8.53 12.54 15.68
N LEU A 14 7.37 12.02 16.11
CA LEU A 14 6.50 12.69 17.07
C LEU A 14 7.19 12.87 18.43
N ASN A 15 7.98 11.91 18.88
CA ASN A 15 8.73 12.03 20.11
C ASN A 15 9.83 13.08 20.02
N THR A 16 10.60 13.10 18.92
CA THR A 16 11.58 14.14 18.64
C THR A 16 10.92 15.52 18.60
N LEU A 17 9.76 15.63 17.95
CA LEU A 17 9.01 16.89 17.88
C LEU A 17 8.58 17.38 19.26
N LYS A 18 8.09 16.49 20.15
CA LYS A 18 7.77 16.84 21.55
C LYS A 18 8.98 17.37 22.30
N GLN A 19 10.13 16.71 22.14
CA GLN A 19 11.38 17.15 22.77
C GLN A 19 11.83 18.52 22.25
N THR A 20 11.79 18.73 20.94
CA THR A 20 12.19 19.99 20.30
C THR A 20 11.30 21.15 20.70
N LEU A 21 9.99 20.92 20.77
CA LEU A 21 9.02 21.96 21.16
C LEU A 21 8.96 22.19 22.67
N GLY A 22 9.52 21.28 23.49
CA GLY A 22 9.40 21.32 24.94
C GLY A 22 7.93 21.15 25.43
N TYR A 23 7.09 20.60 24.60
CA TYR A 23 5.65 20.48 24.82
C TYR A 23 5.14 19.06 24.52
N ASN A 24 4.40 18.47 25.46
CA ASN A 24 3.83 17.15 25.30
C ASN A 24 2.35 17.23 24.86
N PHE A 25 2.09 17.00 23.58
CA PHE A 25 0.75 16.94 23.03
C PHE A 25 0.18 15.50 23.09
N PRO A 26 -1.15 15.35 23.27
CA PRO A 26 -1.78 14.03 23.28
C PRO A 26 -1.79 13.38 21.91
N LEU A 27 -1.67 12.06 21.88
CA LEU A 27 -1.81 11.25 20.67
C LEU A 27 -3.05 10.38 20.78
N PHE A 28 -3.85 10.35 19.71
CA PHE A 28 -5.02 9.49 19.58
C PHE A 28 -4.83 8.57 18.37
N ALA A 29 -4.87 7.25 18.60
CA ALA A 29 -4.89 6.26 17.54
C ALA A 29 -6.28 5.61 17.48
N LEU A 30 -6.92 5.66 16.33
CA LEU A 30 -8.27 5.13 16.12
C LEU A 30 -8.24 4.10 15.00
N THR A 31 -8.87 2.96 15.22
CA THR A 31 -9.03 1.92 14.19
C THR A 31 -10.28 1.10 14.46
N ALA A 32 -10.96 0.70 13.38
CA ALA A 32 -12.11 -0.22 13.46
C ALA A 32 -11.71 -1.69 13.22
N THR A 33 -10.44 -1.97 12.88
CA THR A 33 -10.00 -3.29 12.41
C THR A 33 -8.77 -3.83 13.15
N ALA A 34 -8.41 -3.24 14.29
CA ALA A 34 -7.31 -3.79 15.10
C ALA A 34 -7.71 -5.13 15.71
N VAL A 35 -6.82 -6.10 15.57
CA VAL A 35 -6.93 -7.37 16.28
C VAL A 35 -6.36 -7.20 17.66
N TRP A 36 -7.16 -7.49 18.68
CA TRP A 36 -6.76 -7.48 20.07
C TRP A 36 -6.74 -8.89 20.64
N ASN A 37 -5.63 -9.27 21.27
CA ASN A 37 -5.50 -10.53 21.96
C ASN A 37 -5.44 -10.28 23.49
N PRO A 38 -6.55 -10.50 24.25
CA PRO A 38 -6.59 -10.24 25.68
C PRO A 38 -5.64 -11.13 26.50
N LYS A 39 -5.14 -12.23 25.93
CA LYS A 39 -4.19 -13.14 26.59
C LYS A 39 -2.73 -12.70 26.47
N GLY A 40 -2.50 -11.54 25.87
CA GLY A 40 -1.16 -11.02 25.61
C GLY A 40 -0.53 -11.64 24.36
N GLY A 41 0.50 -11.00 23.86
CA GLY A 41 1.23 -11.41 22.67
C GLY A 41 1.40 -10.25 21.69
N ASN A 42 2.05 -10.52 20.58
CA ASN A 42 2.25 -9.55 19.52
C ASN A 42 0.96 -9.38 18.71
N ASP A 43 0.05 -8.55 19.21
CA ASP A 43 -1.12 -8.16 18.43
C ASP A 43 -0.97 -6.73 17.85
N MET A 44 -1.86 -6.40 16.92
CA MET A 44 -1.82 -5.13 16.20
C MET A 44 -1.92 -3.90 17.12
N ILE A 45 -2.64 -4.01 18.24
CA ILE A 45 -2.84 -2.91 19.19
C ILE A 45 -1.53 -2.63 19.93
N PHE A 46 -0.92 -3.64 20.54
CA PHE A 46 0.37 -3.50 21.24
C PHE A 46 1.48 -3.05 20.31
N GLU A 47 1.51 -3.60 19.08
CA GLU A 47 2.46 -3.17 18.06
C GLU A 47 2.28 -1.70 17.68
N THR A 48 1.03 -1.21 17.61
CA THR A 48 0.73 0.19 17.34
C THR A 48 1.15 1.10 18.48
N ILE A 49 0.79 0.74 19.72
CA ILE A 49 1.18 1.48 20.93
C ILE A 49 2.69 1.66 21.00
N ARG A 50 3.43 0.55 20.81
CA ARG A 50 4.89 0.54 20.87
C ARG A 50 5.52 1.34 19.72
N SER A 51 5.07 1.14 18.48
CA SER A 51 5.64 1.86 17.33
C SER A 51 5.35 3.35 17.32
N LEU A 52 4.25 3.79 17.93
CA LEU A 52 3.91 5.20 18.11
C LEU A 52 4.44 5.77 19.44
N GLN A 53 5.10 4.95 20.27
CA GLN A 53 5.64 5.34 21.58
C GLN A 53 4.56 5.98 22.47
N MET A 54 3.39 5.34 22.54
CA MET A 54 2.21 5.85 23.26
C MET A 54 2.14 5.36 24.72
N GLU A 55 3.17 4.78 25.27
CA GLU A 55 3.16 4.30 26.67
C GLU A 55 3.50 5.43 27.67
N PRO A 56 2.75 5.57 28.77
CA PRO A 56 1.49 4.89 29.09
C PRO A 56 0.31 5.41 28.28
N CYS A 57 -0.64 4.53 27.91
CA CYS A 57 -1.84 4.92 27.19
C CYS A 57 -3.11 4.36 27.82
N VAL A 58 -4.25 5.00 27.53
CA VAL A 58 -5.58 4.50 27.84
C VAL A 58 -6.14 3.77 26.63
N LEU A 59 -6.56 2.54 26.79
CA LEU A 59 -7.09 1.70 25.72
C LEU A 59 -8.61 1.57 25.85
N TYR A 60 -9.33 2.00 24.79
CA TYR A 60 -10.75 1.78 24.66
C TYR A 60 -11.00 0.75 23.57
N VAL A 61 -11.54 -0.41 23.95
CA VAL A 61 -11.87 -1.49 23.02
C VAL A 61 -13.38 -1.64 22.96
N GLY A 62 -13.93 -1.38 21.79
CA GLY A 62 -15.36 -1.52 21.51
C GLY A 62 -15.66 -2.74 20.64
N THR A 63 -16.94 -3.11 20.57
CA THR A 63 -17.42 -4.14 19.66
C THR A 63 -17.82 -3.51 18.34
N VAL A 64 -17.15 -3.90 17.26
CA VAL A 64 -17.39 -3.40 15.90
C VAL A 64 -18.22 -4.37 15.04
N LYS A 65 -19.01 -5.25 15.68
CA LYS A 65 -19.83 -6.22 14.96
C LYS A 65 -20.95 -5.53 14.19
N ARG A 66 -20.92 -5.69 12.87
CA ARG A 66 -21.95 -5.19 11.94
C ARG A 66 -23.07 -6.23 11.82
N ARG A 67 -24.16 -6.02 12.54
CA ARG A 67 -25.33 -6.94 12.55
C ARG A 67 -26.19 -6.81 11.30
N ASN A 68 -26.06 -5.70 10.58
CA ASN A 68 -26.80 -5.38 9.38
C ASN A 68 -26.09 -5.78 8.08
N ILE A 69 -25.05 -6.63 8.16
CA ILE A 69 -24.39 -7.20 6.99
C ILE A 69 -24.59 -8.72 7.00
N GLY A 70 -25.30 -9.23 6.02
CA GLY A 70 -25.45 -10.65 5.73
C GLY A 70 -24.34 -11.14 4.78
N PHE A 71 -24.19 -12.46 4.69
CA PHE A 71 -23.19 -13.10 3.81
C PHE A 71 -23.89 -14.00 2.79
N ASP A 72 -23.53 -13.86 1.51
CA ASP A 72 -23.91 -14.74 0.42
C ASP A 72 -22.63 -15.34 -0.20
N ILE A 73 -22.17 -16.45 0.36
CA ILE A 73 -20.93 -17.11 -0.05
C ILE A 73 -21.28 -18.41 -0.74
N ARG A 74 -20.96 -18.52 -2.03
CA ARG A 74 -21.25 -19.71 -2.85
C ARG A 74 -19.97 -20.27 -3.45
N GLN A 75 -19.93 -21.57 -3.59
CA GLN A 75 -18.90 -22.23 -4.38
C GLN A 75 -19.27 -22.14 -5.86
N MET A 76 -18.34 -21.69 -6.67
CA MET A 76 -18.53 -21.60 -8.11
C MET A 76 -18.39 -23.01 -8.73
N GLU A 77 -19.39 -23.44 -9.46
CA GLU A 77 -19.35 -24.67 -10.24
C GLU A 77 -18.86 -24.38 -11.66
N MET A 78 -18.05 -25.30 -12.18
CA MET A 78 -17.59 -25.28 -13.57
C MET A 78 -18.38 -26.29 -14.38
N GLU A 79 -18.78 -25.92 -15.60
CA GLU A 79 -19.40 -26.81 -16.55
C GLU A 79 -18.37 -27.75 -17.20
N ASP A 80 -18.79 -28.90 -17.70
CA ASP A 80 -17.91 -29.87 -18.34
C ASP A 80 -17.14 -29.22 -19.53
N GLY A 81 -15.83 -29.31 -19.49
CA GLY A 81 -14.94 -28.69 -20.48
C GLY A 81 -14.79 -27.16 -20.40
N GLU A 82 -15.41 -26.51 -19.40
CA GLU A 82 -15.28 -25.09 -19.20
C GLU A 82 -13.93 -24.75 -18.57
N THR A 83 -13.28 -23.68 -19.06
CA THR A 83 -12.08 -23.15 -18.39
C THR A 83 -12.48 -22.27 -17.20
N TYR A 84 -11.61 -22.20 -16.17
CA TYR A 84 -11.82 -21.34 -15.02
C TYR A 84 -12.17 -19.88 -15.39
N ASP A 85 -11.48 -19.30 -16.39
CA ASP A 85 -11.72 -17.91 -16.79
C ASP A 85 -13.11 -17.72 -17.41
N LYS A 86 -13.60 -18.71 -18.18
CA LYS A 86 -14.96 -18.68 -18.75
C LYS A 86 -16.02 -18.85 -17.68
N ALA A 87 -15.84 -19.81 -16.77
CA ALA A 87 -16.75 -20.04 -15.64
C ALA A 87 -16.84 -18.77 -14.78
N LYS A 88 -15.69 -18.19 -14.42
CA LYS A 88 -15.64 -16.95 -13.63
C LYS A 88 -16.33 -15.79 -14.35
N GLN A 89 -16.10 -15.64 -15.65
CA GLN A 89 -16.78 -14.63 -16.46
C GLN A 89 -18.31 -14.82 -16.47
N ARG A 90 -18.79 -16.04 -16.69
CA ARG A 90 -20.21 -16.38 -16.69
C ARG A 90 -20.88 -16.05 -15.36
N VAL A 91 -20.28 -16.52 -14.26
CA VAL A 91 -20.82 -16.32 -12.91
C VAL A 91 -20.83 -14.83 -12.52
N VAL A 92 -19.73 -14.11 -12.75
CA VAL A 92 -19.67 -12.67 -12.43
C VAL A 92 -20.65 -11.87 -13.28
N ALA A 93 -20.79 -12.19 -14.57
CA ALA A 93 -21.73 -11.50 -15.45
C ALA A 93 -23.18 -11.69 -14.98
N ALA A 94 -23.57 -12.90 -14.57
CA ALA A 94 -24.89 -13.18 -13.99
C ALA A 94 -25.13 -12.39 -12.70
N ARG A 95 -24.12 -12.29 -11.83
CA ARG A 95 -24.21 -11.49 -10.60
C ARG A 95 -24.32 -10.00 -10.89
N VAL A 96 -23.57 -9.49 -11.88
CA VAL A 96 -23.64 -8.08 -12.29
C VAL A 96 -25.04 -7.72 -12.82
N GLU A 97 -25.67 -8.60 -13.58
CA GLU A 97 -27.04 -8.40 -14.05
C GLU A 97 -28.03 -8.30 -12.87
N ASP A 98 -27.95 -9.20 -11.89
CA ASP A 98 -28.75 -9.14 -10.65
C ASP A 98 -28.46 -7.85 -9.84
N PHE A 99 -27.20 -7.43 -9.75
CA PHE A 99 -26.84 -6.23 -8.98
C PHE A 99 -27.30 -4.91 -9.59
N LEU A 100 -27.44 -4.85 -10.91
CA LEU A 100 -27.95 -3.67 -11.59
C LEU A 100 -29.47 -3.48 -11.42
N ASP A 101 -30.18 -4.54 -10.97
CA ASP A 101 -31.61 -4.49 -10.69
C ASP A 101 -31.88 -3.93 -9.28
N GLY A 102 -31.84 -2.61 -9.18
CA GLY A 102 -32.25 -1.86 -7.98
C GLY A 102 -31.21 -1.79 -6.85
N HIS A 103 -29.99 -2.25 -7.06
CA HIS A 103 -28.94 -2.27 -6.03
C HIS A 103 -27.82 -1.26 -6.29
N LYS A 104 -27.23 -0.76 -5.21
CA LYS A 104 -25.99 0.04 -5.25
C LYS A 104 -24.83 -0.84 -4.81
N THR A 105 -24.04 -1.31 -5.78
CA THR A 105 -23.06 -2.38 -5.59
C THR A 105 -21.62 -1.91 -5.77
N LEU A 106 -20.74 -2.34 -4.86
CA LEU A 106 -19.31 -2.23 -4.98
C LEU A 106 -18.72 -3.62 -5.23
N LEU A 107 -18.14 -3.82 -6.42
CA LEU A 107 -17.50 -5.06 -6.84
C LEU A 107 -15.98 -4.94 -6.74
N TYR A 108 -15.36 -5.75 -5.90
CA TYR A 108 -13.92 -5.79 -5.78
C TYR A 108 -13.27 -6.77 -6.74
N TYR A 109 -12.33 -6.23 -7.52
CA TYR A 109 -11.48 -7.01 -8.43
C TYR A 109 -10.02 -6.91 -8.00
N PRO A 110 -9.27 -8.03 -7.98
CA PRO A 110 -7.93 -8.05 -7.35
C PRO A 110 -6.88 -7.18 -8.03
N PHE A 111 -7.00 -6.93 -9.35
CA PHE A 111 -5.96 -6.23 -10.11
C PHE A 111 -6.50 -5.04 -10.90
N ALA A 112 -5.72 -3.95 -10.97
CA ALA A 112 -6.05 -2.80 -11.82
C ALA A 112 -5.92 -3.12 -13.33
N GLY A 113 -4.96 -3.99 -13.67
CA GLY A 113 -4.76 -4.41 -15.06
C GLY A 113 -5.94 -5.22 -15.60
N GLY A 114 -6.49 -4.76 -16.72
CA GLY A 114 -7.60 -5.44 -17.40
C GLY A 114 -9.00 -5.21 -16.80
N ILE A 115 -9.15 -4.37 -15.77
CA ILE A 115 -10.45 -4.10 -15.13
C ILE A 115 -11.48 -3.54 -16.13
N ASP A 116 -11.08 -2.60 -16.98
CA ASP A 116 -11.96 -2.00 -17.99
C ASP A 116 -12.37 -3.00 -19.08
N MET A 117 -11.47 -3.92 -19.42
CA MET A 117 -11.77 -5.00 -20.37
C MET A 117 -12.76 -6.01 -19.75
N ARG A 118 -12.55 -6.38 -18.48
CA ARG A 118 -13.45 -7.29 -17.75
C ARG A 118 -14.83 -6.67 -17.59
N LEU A 119 -14.92 -5.38 -17.27
CA LEU A 119 -16.19 -4.66 -17.18
C LEU A 119 -17.00 -4.80 -18.49
N LYS A 120 -16.35 -4.66 -19.65
CA LYS A 120 -17.00 -4.83 -20.95
C LYS A 120 -17.51 -6.25 -21.21
N THR A 121 -16.94 -7.26 -20.57
CA THR A 121 -17.38 -8.65 -20.69
C THR A 121 -18.47 -9.03 -19.69
N TRP A 122 -18.56 -8.32 -18.57
CA TRP A 122 -19.55 -8.61 -17.52
C TRP A 122 -20.84 -7.79 -17.67
N VAL A 123 -20.79 -6.66 -18.38
CA VAL A 123 -21.90 -5.70 -18.45
C VAL A 123 -22.41 -5.61 -19.90
N LYS A 124 -23.72 -5.70 -20.07
CA LYS A 124 -24.37 -5.51 -21.39
C LYS A 124 -24.17 -4.07 -21.85
N PRO A 125 -24.01 -3.80 -23.16
CA PRO A 125 -23.82 -2.45 -23.68
C PRO A 125 -24.88 -1.43 -23.24
N ALA A 126 -26.14 -1.86 -23.09
CA ALA A 126 -27.24 -1.01 -22.64
C ALA A 126 -27.03 -0.45 -21.22
N ASP A 127 -26.27 -1.18 -20.37
CA ASP A 127 -26.10 -0.85 -18.97
C ASP A 127 -24.77 -0.13 -18.66
N TRP A 128 -23.91 0.10 -19.65
CA TRP A 128 -22.62 0.76 -19.44
C TRP A 128 -22.72 2.13 -18.78
N ARG A 129 -23.82 2.83 -18.98
CA ARG A 129 -24.09 4.12 -18.30
C ARG A 129 -24.21 3.96 -16.78
N LEU A 130 -24.61 2.79 -16.29
CA LEU A 130 -24.85 2.52 -14.86
C LEU A 130 -23.60 2.05 -14.13
N VAL A 131 -22.51 1.79 -14.84
CA VAL A 131 -21.31 1.19 -14.26
C VAL A 131 -20.08 2.08 -14.44
N ALA A 132 -19.11 1.93 -13.54
CA ALA A 132 -17.80 2.56 -13.66
C ALA A 132 -16.70 1.64 -13.11
N SER A 133 -15.47 1.87 -13.55
CA SER A 133 -14.28 1.27 -12.96
C SER A 133 -13.52 2.27 -12.09
N TYR A 134 -12.97 1.82 -10.95
CA TYR A 134 -12.20 2.65 -10.05
C TYR A 134 -10.91 1.96 -9.60
N TYR A 135 -9.76 2.51 -9.96
CA TYR A 135 -8.45 1.95 -9.58
C TYR A 135 -7.38 3.04 -9.43
N GLY A 136 -6.24 2.68 -8.84
CA GLY A 136 -5.21 3.63 -8.40
C GLY A 136 -4.68 4.57 -9.49
N LYS A 137 -4.51 4.06 -10.74
CA LYS A 137 -3.92 4.81 -11.87
C LYS A 137 -4.86 5.84 -12.52
N LYS A 138 -6.16 5.85 -12.21
CA LYS A 138 -7.06 6.92 -12.67
C LYS A 138 -6.67 8.25 -12.03
N ASP A 139 -6.81 9.34 -12.77
CA ASP A 139 -6.53 10.67 -12.24
C ASP A 139 -7.51 11.08 -11.11
N LYS A 140 -7.16 12.13 -10.40
CA LYS A 140 -7.90 12.56 -9.21
C LYS A 140 -9.30 13.08 -9.57
N GLU A 141 -9.44 13.74 -10.71
CA GLU A 141 -10.71 14.32 -11.18
C GLU A 141 -11.68 13.23 -11.61
N GLN A 142 -11.23 12.26 -12.39
CA GLN A 142 -12.02 11.08 -12.77
C GLN A 142 -12.49 10.30 -11.55
N LYS A 143 -11.64 10.11 -10.56
CA LYS A 143 -12.01 9.44 -9.31
C LYS A 143 -13.11 10.19 -8.56
N ALA A 144 -12.98 11.52 -8.49
CA ALA A 144 -13.99 12.36 -7.82
C ALA A 144 -15.33 12.32 -8.54
N ALA A 145 -15.34 12.40 -9.86
CA ALA A 145 -16.55 12.31 -10.68
C ALA A 145 -17.25 10.97 -10.49
N ILE A 146 -16.53 9.84 -10.57
CA ILE A 146 -17.08 8.50 -10.37
C ILE A 146 -17.71 8.35 -8.97
N VAL A 147 -17.05 8.87 -7.94
CA VAL A 147 -17.57 8.84 -6.57
C VAL A 147 -18.86 9.66 -6.47
N GLN A 148 -18.92 10.83 -7.09
CA GLN A 148 -20.11 11.67 -7.09
C GLN A 148 -21.28 11.01 -7.84
N GLU A 149 -21.03 10.50 -9.04
CA GLU A 149 -22.03 9.77 -9.85
C GLU A 149 -22.56 8.51 -9.13
N PHE A 150 -21.74 7.89 -8.29
CA PHE A 150 -22.17 6.76 -7.48
C PHE A 150 -22.97 7.21 -6.26
N LYS A 151 -22.63 8.35 -5.65
CA LYS A 151 -23.40 8.93 -4.54
C LYS A 151 -24.81 9.33 -4.96
N ASP A 152 -24.94 10.02 -6.08
CA ASP A 152 -26.24 10.49 -6.59
C ASP A 152 -27.07 9.39 -7.29
N GLY A 153 -26.50 8.18 -7.44
CA GLY A 153 -27.18 7.02 -7.99
C GLY A 153 -27.19 6.94 -9.51
N THR A 154 -26.50 7.84 -10.22
CA THR A 154 -26.28 7.75 -11.67
C THR A 154 -25.49 6.47 -12.03
N LYS A 155 -24.51 6.13 -11.20
CA LYS A 155 -23.84 4.82 -11.24
C LYS A 155 -24.46 3.92 -10.17
N LYS A 156 -24.74 2.69 -10.56
CA LYS A 156 -25.27 1.64 -9.67
C LYS A 156 -24.22 0.63 -9.26
N LEU A 157 -23.20 0.43 -10.10
CA LEU A 157 -22.13 -0.51 -9.85
C LEU A 157 -20.78 0.13 -10.11
N ILE A 158 -19.88 0.01 -9.12
CA ILE A 158 -18.46 0.32 -9.30
C ILE A 158 -17.66 -0.98 -9.24
N VAL A 159 -16.88 -1.25 -10.29
CA VAL A 159 -15.85 -2.28 -10.27
C VAL A 159 -14.55 -1.64 -9.81
N ALA A 160 -14.07 -2.03 -8.65
CA ALA A 160 -12.95 -1.36 -7.99
C ALA A 160 -11.82 -2.32 -7.60
N THR A 161 -10.62 -1.79 -7.52
CA THR A 161 -9.56 -2.41 -6.72
C THR A 161 -9.64 -1.90 -5.28
N LYS A 162 -8.78 -2.42 -4.38
CA LYS A 162 -8.58 -1.93 -3.00
C LYS A 162 -8.39 -0.38 -2.92
N ALA A 163 -8.04 0.27 -4.04
CA ALA A 163 -7.93 1.74 -4.11
C ALA A 163 -9.24 2.48 -3.82
N PHE A 164 -10.41 1.84 -4.00
CA PHE A 164 -11.70 2.39 -3.59
C PHE A 164 -11.90 2.25 -2.08
N GLY A 165 -11.00 2.69 -1.33
CA GLY A 165 -11.06 2.45 0.12
C GLY A 165 -10.80 3.69 0.94
N MET A 166 -9.93 4.53 0.48
CA MET A 166 -9.42 5.64 1.26
C MET A 166 -10.21 6.92 0.97
N GLY A 167 -10.82 7.48 2.01
CA GLY A 167 -11.48 8.80 1.92
C GLY A 167 -12.83 8.80 1.19
N VAL A 168 -13.40 7.64 0.86
CA VAL A 168 -14.73 7.55 0.24
C VAL A 168 -15.74 7.15 1.30
N ASP A 169 -16.70 8.06 1.55
CA ASP A 169 -17.83 7.83 2.44
C ASP A 169 -19.14 7.83 1.64
N ILE A 170 -19.76 6.66 1.56
CA ILE A 170 -21.04 6.41 0.90
C ILE A 170 -21.82 5.49 1.83
N SER A 171 -22.95 5.96 2.33
CA SER A 171 -23.73 5.29 3.37
C SER A 171 -24.67 4.22 2.84
N ASP A 172 -25.10 4.34 1.61
CA ASP A 172 -26.19 3.60 0.97
C ASP A 172 -25.73 2.51 -0.02
N ILE A 173 -24.48 2.03 0.10
CA ILE A 173 -24.04 0.81 -0.59
C ILE A 173 -24.75 -0.36 0.08
N ASP A 174 -25.54 -1.12 -0.65
CA ASP A 174 -26.24 -2.27 -0.11
C ASP A 174 -25.55 -3.60 -0.42
N ARG A 175 -24.68 -3.66 -1.42
CA ARG A 175 -23.92 -4.87 -1.76
C ARG A 175 -22.43 -4.63 -1.95
N VAL A 176 -21.65 -5.54 -1.40
CA VAL A 176 -20.22 -5.67 -1.69
C VAL A 176 -19.97 -7.07 -2.22
N TYR A 177 -19.43 -7.17 -3.42
CA TYR A 177 -19.13 -8.44 -4.07
C TYR A 177 -17.63 -8.57 -4.33
N HIS A 178 -17.07 -9.72 -3.93
CA HIS A 178 -15.67 -10.04 -4.20
C HIS A 178 -15.55 -11.07 -5.32
N VAL A 179 -14.90 -10.68 -6.41
CA VAL A 179 -14.60 -11.62 -7.52
C VAL A 179 -13.59 -12.69 -7.09
N ALA A 180 -12.70 -12.33 -6.18
CA ALA A 180 -11.76 -13.24 -5.53
C ALA A 180 -11.50 -12.76 -4.09
N PRO A 181 -11.07 -13.64 -3.17
CA PRO A 181 -10.77 -13.26 -1.79
C PRO A 181 -9.78 -12.09 -1.69
N SER A 182 -9.99 -11.24 -0.69
CA SER A 182 -9.07 -10.14 -0.35
C SER A 182 -7.72 -10.68 0.11
N SER A 183 -6.68 -9.85 0.06
CA SER A 183 -5.32 -10.27 0.42
C SER A 183 -5.19 -10.70 1.88
N THR A 184 -5.92 -10.04 2.79
CA THR A 184 -5.96 -10.37 4.21
C THR A 184 -7.39 -10.35 4.73
N PHE A 185 -7.62 -11.00 5.88
CA PHE A 185 -8.91 -10.94 6.55
C PHE A 185 -9.27 -9.51 7.00
N VAL A 186 -8.28 -8.73 7.40
CA VAL A 186 -8.47 -7.32 7.78
C VAL A 186 -8.95 -6.50 6.58
N ASP A 187 -8.35 -6.70 5.40
CA ASP A 187 -8.80 -6.07 4.17
C ASP A 187 -10.25 -6.45 3.85
N TYR A 188 -10.56 -7.73 3.93
CA TYR A 188 -11.92 -8.22 3.71
C TYR A 188 -12.95 -7.53 4.62
N ILE A 189 -12.67 -7.45 5.92
CA ILE A 189 -13.55 -6.75 6.88
C ILE A 189 -13.70 -5.27 6.54
N GLN A 190 -12.63 -4.59 6.13
CA GLN A 190 -12.68 -3.18 5.73
C GLN A 190 -13.50 -2.98 4.44
N GLU A 191 -13.38 -3.91 3.50
CA GLU A 191 -14.07 -3.87 2.21
C GLU A 191 -15.57 -4.15 2.37
N ILE A 192 -15.95 -5.20 3.08
CA ILE A 192 -17.38 -5.50 3.36
C ILE A 192 -18.02 -4.44 4.28
N GLY A 193 -17.24 -3.84 5.17
CA GLY A 193 -17.67 -2.76 6.05
C GLY A 193 -18.14 -1.49 5.34
N ARG A 194 -18.00 -1.44 4.01
CA ARG A 194 -18.56 -0.36 3.17
C ARG A 194 -20.03 -0.57 2.87
N ALA A 195 -20.52 -1.81 2.94
CA ALA A 195 -21.94 -2.09 2.82
C ALA A 195 -22.69 -1.56 4.04
N ALA A 196 -23.88 -1.02 3.79
CA ALA A 196 -24.87 -0.67 4.81
C ALA A 196 -24.28 0.17 5.95
N ARG A 197 -23.53 1.23 5.65
CA ARG A 197 -23.03 2.15 6.67
C ARG A 197 -24.16 2.86 7.40
N ASP A 198 -25.21 3.13 6.69
CA ASP A 198 -26.48 3.46 7.30
C ASP A 198 -27.03 2.21 7.99
N THR A 199 -27.32 2.30 9.28
CA THR A 199 -27.77 1.18 10.09
C THR A 199 -29.18 0.68 9.74
N GLU A 200 -29.97 1.51 9.06
CA GLU A 200 -31.31 1.15 8.58
C GLU A 200 -31.28 0.29 7.32
N ILE A 201 -30.12 0.24 6.63
CA ILE A 201 -29.94 -0.58 5.42
C ILE A 201 -29.41 -1.96 5.80
N GLN A 202 -29.96 -2.99 5.17
CA GLN A 202 -29.42 -4.33 5.21
C GLN A 202 -28.42 -4.51 4.07
N GLY A 203 -27.18 -4.83 4.41
CA GLY A 203 -26.11 -5.03 3.44
C GLY A 203 -25.82 -6.51 3.20
N ILE A 204 -25.30 -6.81 2.02
CA ILE A 204 -24.87 -8.17 1.66
C ILE A 204 -23.41 -8.16 1.21
N ALA A 205 -22.59 -8.98 1.85
CA ALA A 205 -21.25 -9.32 1.41
C ALA A 205 -21.30 -10.64 0.64
N ALA A 206 -21.05 -10.60 -0.67
CA ALA A 206 -21.23 -11.76 -1.55
C ALA A 206 -19.92 -12.16 -2.23
N THR A 207 -19.79 -13.46 -2.53
CA THR A 207 -18.72 -14.01 -3.36
C THR A 207 -19.10 -15.35 -3.91
N ASP A 208 -18.72 -15.61 -5.16
CA ASP A 208 -18.74 -16.93 -5.76
C ASP A 208 -17.30 -17.41 -5.91
N TYR A 209 -16.83 -18.20 -4.94
CA TYR A 209 -15.44 -18.59 -4.84
C TYR A 209 -15.13 -19.91 -5.54
N HIS A 210 -13.90 -20.04 -6.03
CA HIS A 210 -13.30 -21.27 -6.50
C HIS A 210 -11.90 -21.41 -5.90
N GLU A 211 -11.37 -22.62 -5.76
CA GLU A 211 -10.04 -22.84 -5.17
C GLU A 211 -8.93 -22.07 -5.91
N ARG A 212 -9.05 -21.88 -7.21
CA ARG A 212 -8.11 -21.09 -8.01
C ARG A 212 -8.09 -19.61 -7.65
N ASP A 213 -9.12 -19.06 -7.00
CA ASP A 213 -9.15 -17.67 -6.55
C ASP A 213 -8.08 -17.40 -5.50
N PHE A 214 -7.69 -18.41 -4.70
CA PHE A 214 -6.61 -18.29 -3.72
C PHE A 214 -5.24 -18.05 -4.36
N TYR A 215 -5.07 -18.32 -5.65
CA TYR A 215 -3.89 -17.92 -6.40
C TYR A 215 -3.74 -16.39 -6.45
N TYR A 216 -4.84 -15.65 -6.61
CA TYR A 216 -4.85 -14.19 -6.59
C TYR A 216 -4.45 -13.67 -5.22
N MET A 217 -4.98 -14.24 -4.16
CA MET A 217 -4.60 -13.91 -2.78
C MET A 217 -3.10 -14.15 -2.53
N LYS A 218 -2.58 -15.32 -2.91
CA LYS A 218 -1.14 -15.62 -2.80
C LYS A 218 -0.29 -14.63 -3.59
N ARG A 219 -0.69 -14.27 -4.80
CA ARG A 219 0.03 -13.30 -5.63
C ARG A 219 0.02 -11.88 -5.02
N LEU A 220 -1.11 -11.45 -4.46
CA LEU A 220 -1.21 -10.18 -3.74
C LEU A 220 -0.33 -10.17 -2.49
N HIS A 221 -0.27 -11.28 -1.76
CA HIS A 221 0.64 -11.45 -0.62
C HIS A 221 2.12 -11.43 -1.04
N GLN A 222 2.47 -12.11 -2.13
CA GLN A 222 3.87 -12.18 -2.60
C GLN A 222 4.42 -10.84 -3.08
N THR A 223 3.57 -9.93 -3.56
CA THR A 223 3.98 -8.58 -3.96
C THR A 223 4.21 -7.63 -2.77
N GLY A 224 3.79 -7.99 -1.57
CA GLY A 224 3.94 -7.19 -0.35
C GLY A 224 4.77 -7.83 0.76
N ASN A 225 5.06 -9.13 0.69
CA ASN A 225 5.75 -9.85 1.76
C ASN A 225 7.15 -10.29 1.34
N ILE A 226 8.09 -9.97 2.21
CA ILE A 226 9.47 -10.42 2.12
C ILE A 226 9.62 -11.66 2.98
N ALA A 227 10.11 -12.76 2.40
CA ALA A 227 10.37 -13.99 3.13
C ALA A 227 11.58 -13.82 4.07
N GLN A 228 11.61 -14.56 5.17
CA GLN A 228 12.73 -14.52 6.12
C GLN A 228 14.08 -14.78 5.44
N GLU A 229 14.13 -15.68 4.49
CA GLU A 229 15.35 -15.98 3.70
C GLU A 229 15.83 -14.76 2.92
N GLN A 230 14.91 -13.96 2.37
CA GLN A 230 15.23 -12.71 1.68
C GLN A 230 15.76 -11.65 2.64
N LEU A 231 15.23 -11.54 3.87
CA LEU A 231 15.76 -10.66 4.90
C LEU A 231 17.19 -11.02 5.26
N VAL A 232 17.50 -12.32 5.39
CA VAL A 232 18.87 -12.79 5.65
C VAL A 232 19.82 -12.44 4.49
N LEU A 233 19.36 -12.55 3.24
CA LEU A 233 20.17 -12.17 2.07
C LEU A 233 20.42 -10.66 2.01
N ILE A 234 19.42 -9.84 2.32
CA ILE A 234 19.54 -8.38 2.41
C ILE A 234 20.56 -8.00 3.50
N LEU A 235 20.43 -8.59 4.69
CA LEU A 235 21.37 -8.32 5.78
C LEU A 235 22.82 -8.73 5.43
N ARG A 236 23.01 -9.87 4.79
CA ARG A 236 24.32 -10.30 4.30
C ARG A 236 24.90 -9.31 3.29
N LYS A 237 24.08 -8.82 2.36
CA LYS A 237 24.51 -7.82 1.37
C LYS A 237 24.86 -6.48 2.03
N LEU A 238 24.10 -6.03 3.00
CA LEU A 238 24.44 -4.84 3.80
C LEU A 238 25.80 -5.00 4.48
N MET A 239 26.06 -6.14 5.11
CA MET A 239 27.34 -6.43 5.75
C MET A 239 28.50 -6.49 4.75
N GLU A 240 28.25 -7.02 3.55
CA GLU A 240 29.24 -7.00 2.47
C GLU A 240 29.59 -5.58 2.05
N VAL A 241 28.57 -4.75 1.76
CA VAL A 241 28.76 -3.33 1.38
C VAL A 241 29.44 -2.55 2.49
N TYR A 242 29.05 -2.75 3.75
CA TYR A 242 29.67 -2.14 4.92
C TYR A 242 31.19 -2.43 4.98
N ARG A 243 31.59 -3.70 4.81
CA ARG A 243 33.00 -4.08 4.77
C ARG A 243 33.74 -3.50 3.58
N MET A 244 33.12 -3.54 2.38
CA MET A 244 33.72 -2.98 1.17
C MET A 244 33.97 -1.46 1.28
N LYS A 245 33.10 -0.75 2.02
CA LYS A 245 33.21 0.67 2.26
C LYS A 245 34.07 1.04 3.49
N GLY A 246 34.86 0.09 4.01
CA GLY A 246 35.80 0.32 5.09
C GLY A 246 35.16 0.47 6.47
N GLU A 247 34.02 -0.21 6.69
CA GLU A 247 33.31 -0.27 7.97
C GLU A 247 32.88 1.09 8.53
N LYS A 248 32.53 2.02 7.63
CA LYS A 248 32.08 3.35 8.01
C LYS A 248 30.70 3.31 8.67
N PRO A 249 30.43 4.17 9.66
CA PRO A 249 29.13 4.19 10.36
C PRO A 249 27.96 4.54 9.43
N GLU A 250 28.17 5.31 8.39
CA GLU A 250 27.19 5.65 7.36
C GLU A 250 27.60 5.07 6.01
N ILE A 251 26.70 4.33 5.41
CA ILE A 251 26.88 3.77 4.07
C ILE A 251 25.66 4.06 3.20
N MET A 252 25.91 4.37 1.93
CA MET A 252 24.90 4.40 0.90
C MET A 252 24.77 3.05 0.24
N VAL A 253 23.53 2.63 -0.02
CA VAL A 253 23.20 1.43 -0.78
C VAL A 253 22.29 1.78 -1.95
N SER A 254 22.47 1.09 -3.07
CA SER A 254 21.66 1.23 -4.27
C SER A 254 20.60 0.12 -4.34
N LEU A 255 19.45 0.38 -4.97
CA LEU A 255 18.47 -0.66 -5.26
C LEU A 255 19.06 -1.81 -6.08
N SER A 256 19.99 -1.52 -6.99
CA SER A 256 20.68 -2.53 -7.79
C SER A 256 21.49 -3.53 -6.95
N ASP A 257 21.91 -3.15 -5.74
CA ASP A 257 22.62 -4.05 -4.83
C ASP A 257 21.72 -5.19 -4.33
N PHE A 258 20.40 -5.04 -4.45
CA PHE A 258 19.41 -5.99 -3.92
C PHE A 258 18.53 -6.63 -5.00
N GLU A 259 18.73 -6.34 -6.28
CA GLU A 259 17.92 -6.92 -7.38
C GLU A 259 17.93 -8.45 -7.38
N PHE A 260 19.03 -9.09 -6.94
CA PHE A 260 19.16 -10.54 -6.90
C PHE A 260 18.28 -11.19 -5.82
N VAL A 261 17.87 -10.43 -4.79
CA VAL A 261 17.07 -10.92 -3.66
C VAL A 261 15.61 -11.05 -4.02
N VAL A 262 15.10 -10.13 -4.85
CA VAL A 262 13.68 -9.99 -5.15
C VAL A 262 13.43 -10.24 -6.63
N LYS A 263 12.85 -11.40 -6.96
CA LYS A 263 12.40 -11.70 -8.31
C LYS A 263 11.00 -11.17 -8.55
N LEU A 264 10.89 -9.88 -8.92
CA LEU A 264 9.62 -9.33 -9.39
C LEU A 264 9.30 -9.80 -10.82
N PRO A 265 8.02 -9.97 -11.17
CA PRO A 265 7.64 -10.30 -12.55
C PRO A 265 8.13 -9.23 -13.52
N ARG A 266 8.84 -9.63 -14.57
CA ARG A 266 9.39 -8.72 -15.62
C ARG A 266 8.32 -8.12 -16.55
N THR A 267 7.05 -8.23 -16.22
CA THR A 267 5.91 -7.73 -17.03
C THR A 267 5.67 -6.23 -16.89
N LYS A 268 6.42 -5.53 -16.05
CA LYS A 268 6.29 -4.10 -15.77
C LYS A 268 7.32 -3.29 -16.55
N ASN A 269 6.99 -2.02 -16.83
CA ASN A 269 8.00 -1.10 -17.33
C ASN A 269 9.09 -0.86 -16.27
N LYS A 270 10.25 -0.36 -16.68
CA LYS A 270 11.42 -0.19 -15.82
C LYS A 270 11.13 0.67 -14.60
N LEU A 271 10.40 1.77 -14.75
CA LEU A 271 10.04 2.69 -13.66
C LEU A 271 9.13 2.04 -12.62
N GLU A 272 8.12 1.28 -13.06
CA GLU A 272 7.23 0.54 -12.15
C GLU A 272 7.99 -0.57 -11.40
N TYR A 273 8.93 -1.23 -12.07
CA TYR A 273 9.78 -2.25 -11.46
C TYR A 273 10.68 -1.65 -10.37
N GLU A 274 11.38 -0.56 -10.68
CA GLU A 274 12.27 0.12 -9.73
C GLU A 274 11.51 0.68 -8.53
N ALA A 275 10.33 1.27 -8.73
CA ALA A 275 9.49 1.76 -7.64
C ALA A 275 9.02 0.63 -6.70
N GLU A 276 8.61 -0.52 -7.25
CA GLU A 276 8.16 -1.66 -6.47
C GLU A 276 9.32 -2.33 -5.73
N LEU A 277 10.46 -2.50 -6.38
CA LEU A 277 11.68 -3.00 -5.76
C LEU A 277 12.12 -2.09 -4.61
N GLY A 278 12.12 -0.76 -4.83
CA GLY A 278 12.46 0.22 -3.82
C GLY A 278 11.57 0.13 -2.58
N GLN A 279 10.26 -0.02 -2.79
CA GLN A 279 9.31 -0.17 -1.69
C GLN A 279 9.55 -1.47 -0.91
N LEU A 280 9.82 -2.58 -1.59
CA LEU A 280 10.11 -3.86 -0.93
C LEU A 280 11.40 -3.80 -0.12
N ILE A 281 12.48 -3.28 -0.70
CA ILE A 281 13.77 -3.16 -0.01
C ILE A 281 13.67 -2.22 1.19
N LYS A 282 13.01 -1.06 1.03
CA LYS A 282 12.77 -0.14 2.14
C LYS A 282 12.02 -0.83 3.29
N THR A 283 10.99 -1.60 2.98
CA THR A 283 10.21 -2.36 3.98
C THR A 283 11.09 -3.41 4.68
N ALA A 284 11.91 -4.15 3.92
CA ALA A 284 12.82 -5.14 4.47
C ALA A 284 13.84 -4.53 5.43
N LEU A 285 14.43 -3.42 5.04
CA LEU A 285 15.43 -2.71 5.84
C LEU A 285 14.83 -2.24 7.17
N LEU A 286 13.61 -1.70 7.14
CA LEU A 286 12.92 -1.27 8.36
C LEU A 286 12.54 -2.43 9.27
N TRP A 287 12.16 -3.59 8.71
CA TRP A 287 11.93 -4.79 9.50
C TRP A 287 13.21 -5.29 10.17
N LEU A 288 14.33 -5.24 9.45
CA LEU A 288 15.64 -5.59 10.02
C LEU A 288 16.06 -4.62 11.13
N GLU A 289 15.85 -3.32 10.96
CA GLU A 289 16.10 -2.31 11.99
C GLU A 289 15.31 -2.60 13.26
N ASP A 290 13.99 -2.85 13.13
CA ASP A 290 13.11 -3.13 14.28
C ASP A 290 13.44 -4.47 14.94
N ASP A 291 13.66 -5.54 14.18
CA ASP A 291 14.02 -6.87 14.73
C ASP A 291 15.35 -6.83 15.48
N LEU A 292 16.35 -6.16 14.94
CA LEU A 292 17.65 -6.00 15.58
C LEU A 292 17.54 -5.15 16.86
N MET A 293 16.79 -4.05 16.81
CA MET A 293 16.54 -3.22 17.99
C MET A 293 15.84 -4.00 19.10
N GLN A 294 14.82 -4.82 18.73
CA GLN A 294 14.09 -5.64 19.70
C GLN A 294 14.97 -6.72 20.36
N ARG A 295 15.85 -7.37 19.58
CA ARG A 295 16.73 -8.44 20.05
C ARG A 295 17.86 -7.95 20.94
N TYR A 296 18.43 -6.80 20.59
CA TYR A 296 19.68 -6.32 21.19
C TYR A 296 19.50 -5.09 22.09
N GLY A 297 18.29 -4.48 22.13
CA GLY A 297 18.01 -3.31 22.96
C GLY A 297 18.73 -2.03 22.52
N LYS A 298 19.36 -2.03 21.35
CA LYS A 298 20.09 -0.89 20.78
C LYS A 298 20.01 -0.92 19.25
N TYR A 299 20.11 0.25 18.62
CA TYR A 299 20.16 0.36 17.16
C TYR A 299 21.51 -0.15 16.63
N LEU A 300 21.51 -1.32 16.02
CA LEU A 300 22.64 -1.88 15.27
C LEU A 300 22.58 -1.50 13.80
N LEU A 301 21.40 -1.18 13.31
CA LEU A 301 21.10 -0.69 11.98
C LEU A 301 20.12 0.45 12.15
N GLU A 302 20.37 1.57 11.53
CA GLU A 302 19.45 2.70 11.46
C GLU A 302 19.23 3.08 10.00
N ILE A 303 17.97 3.15 9.59
CA ILE A 303 17.57 3.49 8.23
C ILE A 303 17.09 4.92 8.20
N SER A 304 17.85 5.78 7.52
CA SER A 304 17.49 7.18 7.32
C SER A 304 17.06 7.40 5.87
N PRO A 305 15.76 7.33 5.53
CA PRO A 305 15.31 7.66 4.19
C PRO A 305 15.52 9.15 3.95
N LYS A 306 16.32 9.47 2.95
CA LYS A 306 16.42 10.85 2.45
C LYS A 306 15.21 11.16 1.59
N ASN A 307 14.67 12.35 1.73
CA ASN A 307 13.62 12.81 0.83
C ASN A 307 14.25 13.11 -0.54
N LEU A 308 13.90 12.33 -1.55
CA LEU A 308 14.42 12.52 -2.92
C LEU A 308 14.07 13.88 -3.53
N LEU A 309 13.13 14.60 -2.93
CA LEU A 309 12.68 15.90 -3.42
C LEU A 309 13.47 17.06 -2.85
N THR A 310 14.08 16.90 -1.67
CA THR A 310 14.85 17.97 -1.00
C THR A 310 16.35 17.76 -1.13
N GLU A 311 16.81 16.51 -1.01
CA GLU A 311 18.21 16.15 -1.12
C GLU A 311 18.37 14.87 -1.97
N GLY A 312 19.42 14.81 -2.77
CA GLY A 312 19.78 13.65 -3.56
C GLY A 312 21.29 13.43 -3.55
N TYR A 313 21.72 12.17 -3.72
CA TYR A 313 23.12 11.86 -3.93
C TYR A 313 23.47 11.94 -5.42
N VAL A 314 24.54 12.66 -5.72
CA VAL A 314 25.04 12.84 -7.08
C VAL A 314 26.48 12.34 -7.12
N GLN A 315 26.77 11.47 -8.08
CA GLN A 315 28.14 11.08 -8.38
C GLN A 315 28.64 11.91 -9.57
N ASP A 316 29.63 12.75 -9.33
CA ASP A 316 30.29 13.50 -10.41
C ASP A 316 31.26 12.59 -11.17
N LYS A 317 30.90 12.29 -12.42
CA LYS A 317 31.73 11.50 -13.35
C LYS A 317 32.51 12.40 -14.33
N THR A 318 32.43 13.72 -14.16
CA THR A 318 33.02 14.70 -15.07
C THR A 318 34.39 15.22 -14.62
N GLY A 319 34.97 14.63 -13.54
CA GLY A 319 36.25 15.06 -12.98
C GLY A 319 36.14 16.42 -12.29
N ASP A 320 35.18 16.58 -11.40
CA ASP A 320 34.90 17.78 -10.60
C ASP A 320 34.37 19.00 -11.40
N VAL A 321 34.09 18.87 -12.70
CA VAL A 321 33.52 19.98 -13.49
C VAL A 321 32.13 20.33 -13.01
N PHE A 322 31.26 19.31 -12.87
CA PHE A 322 29.92 19.46 -12.36
C PHE A 322 29.93 19.98 -10.91
N ALA A 323 30.75 19.41 -10.07
CA ALA A 323 30.86 19.82 -8.67
C ALA A 323 31.30 21.28 -8.51
N ARG A 324 32.15 21.80 -9.38
CA ARG A 324 32.54 23.23 -9.39
C ARG A 324 31.43 24.16 -9.82
N GLU A 325 30.68 23.75 -10.86
CA GLU A 325 29.58 24.58 -11.39
C GLU A 325 28.41 24.66 -10.41
N PHE A 326 28.08 23.58 -9.71
CA PHE A 326 26.95 23.48 -8.79
C PHE A 326 27.35 23.51 -7.31
N ARG A 327 28.58 23.96 -6.98
CA ARG A 327 29.14 23.90 -5.62
C ARG A 327 28.24 24.47 -4.53
N ASN A 328 27.41 25.44 -4.84
CA ASN A 328 26.51 26.10 -3.89
C ASN A 328 25.38 25.20 -3.41
N TYR A 329 25.07 24.16 -4.20
CA TYR A 329 24.00 23.21 -3.94
C TYR A 329 24.51 21.83 -3.51
N LEU A 330 25.83 21.64 -3.50
CA LEU A 330 26.48 20.36 -3.27
C LEU A 330 27.28 20.36 -1.97
N THR A 331 27.12 19.31 -1.18
CA THR A 331 27.97 19.04 -0.01
C THR A 331 28.69 17.72 -0.26
N LYS A 332 30.01 17.71 -0.20
CA LYS A 332 30.84 16.51 -0.42
C LYS A 332 30.55 15.47 0.67
N VAL A 333 30.33 14.22 0.27
CA VAL A 333 30.19 13.10 1.21
C VAL A 333 31.58 12.71 1.70
N GLU A 334 31.81 12.75 3.01
CA GLU A 334 33.10 12.38 3.58
C GLU A 334 33.44 10.93 3.27
N GLY A 335 34.63 10.73 2.68
CA GLY A 335 35.17 9.41 2.37
C GLY A 335 34.63 8.74 1.12
N GLU A 336 33.83 9.41 0.33
CA GLU A 336 33.38 8.97 -1.00
C GLU A 336 33.94 9.93 -2.06
N ASP A 337 34.75 9.44 -2.99
CA ASP A 337 35.29 10.29 -4.04
C ASP A 337 34.28 10.56 -5.14
N GLY A 338 34.10 11.85 -5.46
CA GLY A 338 33.18 12.33 -6.46
C GLY A 338 31.71 12.17 -6.09
N VAL A 339 31.36 11.89 -4.82
CA VAL A 339 29.99 11.79 -4.34
C VAL A 339 29.62 13.02 -3.52
N TYR A 340 28.46 13.60 -3.84
CA TYR A 340 27.93 14.80 -3.22
C TYR A 340 26.49 14.61 -2.82
N ILE A 341 26.04 15.26 -1.75
CA ILE A 341 24.63 15.49 -1.43
C ILE A 341 24.22 16.78 -2.13
N ALA A 342 23.24 16.70 -3.00
CA ALA A 342 22.70 17.84 -3.72
C ALA A 342 21.39 18.32 -3.08
N ARG A 343 21.25 19.61 -2.81
CA ARG A 343 19.98 20.25 -2.44
C ARG A 343 19.16 20.48 -3.69
N LEU A 344 18.36 19.48 -4.06
CA LEU A 344 17.66 19.42 -5.34
C LEU A 344 16.56 20.47 -5.46
N GLU A 345 15.86 20.77 -4.36
CA GLU A 345 14.79 21.76 -4.34
C GLU A 345 15.36 23.16 -4.63
N GLU A 346 16.40 23.57 -3.90
CA GLU A 346 17.08 24.86 -4.11
C GLU A 346 17.67 24.98 -5.52
N LEU A 347 18.34 23.92 -5.99
CA LEU A 347 18.89 23.85 -7.34
C LEU A 347 17.81 24.03 -8.40
N TRP A 348 16.66 23.37 -8.22
CA TRP A 348 15.56 23.43 -9.17
C TRP A 348 14.91 24.81 -9.18
N GLU A 349 14.61 25.37 -8.03
CA GLU A 349 13.98 26.70 -7.91
C GLU A 349 14.85 27.82 -8.52
N GLU A 350 16.16 27.77 -8.32
CA GLU A 350 17.06 28.81 -8.83
C GLU A 350 17.44 28.64 -10.31
N ARG A 351 17.54 27.39 -10.78
CA ARG A 351 18.04 27.11 -12.15
C ARG A 351 16.94 26.81 -13.14
N PHE A 352 15.80 26.33 -12.67
CA PHE A 352 14.69 25.87 -13.54
C PHE A 352 13.32 26.35 -13.06
N PRO A 353 13.16 27.67 -12.73
CA PRO A 353 11.92 28.17 -12.13
C PRO A 353 10.68 28.00 -13.03
N GLU A 354 10.88 27.93 -14.36
CA GLU A 354 9.81 27.78 -15.36
C GLU A 354 9.22 26.37 -15.42
N PHE A 355 9.90 25.34 -14.91
CA PHE A 355 9.43 23.95 -15.04
C PHE A 355 8.61 23.46 -13.86
N GLY A 356 8.65 24.11 -12.73
CA GLY A 356 8.05 23.66 -11.49
C GLY A 356 8.64 22.32 -11.00
N TYR A 357 8.61 22.10 -9.72
CA TYR A 357 9.09 20.85 -9.13
C TYR A 357 8.00 19.77 -9.19
N LYS A 358 8.19 18.67 -9.91
CA LYS A 358 7.27 17.53 -9.99
C LYS A 358 7.89 16.26 -9.47
#